data_47e7443a16592e535830abf3a28f3816
#
_entry.id   47e7443a16592e535830abf3a28f3816
#
_cell.length_a   1.000
_cell.length_b   1.000
_cell.length_c   1.000
_cell.angle_alpha   90.00
_cell.angle_beta   90.00
_cell.angle_gamma   90.00
#
_symmetry.space_group_name_H-M   'P 1'
#
loop_
_entity.id
_entity.type
_entity.pdbx_description
1 polymer ?
#
loop_
_entity_poly.entity_id
_entity_poly.type
_entity_poly.pdbx_seq_one_letter_code
_entity_poly.pdbx_strand_id
1 'polypeptide(L)'
;MALAAFQTTKETSNCPLLRQLVHYVIRDEARHVTFGVNYLEDFLNTLSEEEVEDRAMFAYEACVVMRDRIINTELPARWFNISEEEIREMLINDETQDMFTNLLFSRVMPNLKRIGLLTDKVLPLYENLNLTSYMDADSEFEIDWAAVSYTHLTLPTICSV
;
A
#
# COMPACT_ATOMS: atom_id res chain seq x y z
N MET A 1 -1.83 1.34 -0.94
CA MET A 1 -3.17 1.30 -0.30
C MET A 1 -4.03 0.13 -0.80
N ALA A 2 -4.25 -0.04 -2.11
CA ALA A 2 -5.15 -1.08 -2.64
C ALA A 2 -4.83 -2.50 -2.14
N LEU A 3 -3.57 -2.94 -2.22
CA LEU A 3 -3.16 -4.27 -1.75
C LEU A 3 -3.45 -4.49 -0.26
N ALA A 4 -3.20 -3.50 0.60
CA ALA A 4 -3.50 -3.61 2.03
C ALA A 4 -5.01 -3.73 2.26
N ALA A 5 -5.82 -2.90 1.59
CA ALA A 5 -7.28 -2.95 1.69
C ALA A 5 -7.85 -4.31 1.23
N PHE A 6 -7.36 -4.83 0.09
CA PHE A 6 -7.79 -6.14 -0.41
C PHE A 6 -7.36 -7.28 0.51
N GLN A 7 -6.14 -7.22 1.06
CA GLN A 7 -5.68 -8.24 2.00
C GLN A 7 -6.52 -8.22 3.28
N THR A 8 -6.75 -7.04 3.87
CA THR A 8 -7.63 -6.90 5.03
C THR A 8 -9.03 -7.46 4.73
N THR A 9 -9.62 -7.10 3.59
CA THR A 9 -10.93 -7.62 3.16
C THR A 9 -10.93 -9.14 3.03
N LYS A 10 -9.87 -9.72 2.47
CA LYS A 10 -9.72 -11.17 2.32
C LYS A 10 -9.67 -11.88 3.67
N GLU A 11 -8.96 -11.30 4.65
CA GLU A 11 -8.76 -11.90 5.97
C GLU A 11 -9.98 -11.76 6.88
N THR A 12 -10.66 -10.61 6.84
CA THR A 12 -11.81 -10.33 7.68
C THR A 12 -13.15 -10.84 7.13
N SER A 13 -13.23 -11.11 5.83
CA SER A 13 -14.49 -11.56 5.20
C SER A 13 -14.83 -13.02 5.52
N ASN A 14 -16.08 -13.27 5.89
CA ASN A 14 -16.63 -14.61 6.03
C ASN A 14 -17.23 -15.17 4.73
N CYS A 15 -17.25 -14.39 3.63
CA CYS A 15 -17.79 -14.81 2.34
C CYS A 15 -16.72 -15.51 1.49
N PRO A 16 -16.82 -16.84 1.22
CA PRO A 16 -15.82 -17.57 0.44
C PRO A 16 -15.65 -17.03 -0.99
N LEU A 17 -16.75 -16.61 -1.62
CA LEU A 17 -16.71 -16.03 -2.96
C LEU A 17 -15.93 -14.71 -2.98
N LEU A 18 -16.17 -13.82 -2.01
CA LEU A 18 -15.46 -12.56 -1.90
C LEU A 18 -13.95 -12.80 -1.64
N ARG A 19 -13.62 -13.71 -0.75
CA ARG A 19 -12.21 -14.08 -0.46
C ARG A 19 -11.51 -14.59 -1.72
N GLN A 20 -12.17 -15.42 -2.52
CA GLN A 20 -11.61 -15.95 -3.77
C GLN A 20 -11.45 -14.84 -4.82
N LEU A 21 -12.46 -13.98 -5.00
CA LEU A 21 -12.41 -12.86 -5.92
C LEU A 21 -11.23 -11.94 -5.59
N VAL A 22 -11.15 -11.50 -4.33
CA VAL A 22 -10.11 -10.60 -3.85
C VAL A 22 -8.72 -11.22 -3.95
N HIS A 23 -8.58 -12.56 -3.78
CA HIS A 23 -7.32 -13.25 -3.99
C HIS A 23 -6.77 -13.04 -5.42
N TYR A 24 -7.62 -13.15 -6.44
CA TYR A 24 -7.19 -12.90 -7.82
C TYR A 24 -6.86 -11.42 -8.07
N VAL A 25 -7.64 -10.50 -7.50
CA VAL A 25 -7.38 -9.06 -7.60
C VAL A 25 -6.04 -8.70 -6.95
N ILE A 26 -5.74 -9.24 -5.76
CA ILE A 26 -4.44 -9.04 -5.08
C ILE A 26 -3.29 -9.49 -5.97
N ARG A 27 -3.42 -10.64 -6.61
CA ARG A 27 -2.38 -11.17 -7.51
C ARG A 27 -2.12 -10.26 -8.71
N ASP A 28 -3.17 -9.71 -9.29
CA ASP A 28 -3.03 -8.80 -10.44
C ASP A 28 -2.50 -7.45 -10.00
N GLU A 29 -2.96 -6.90 -8.88
CA GLU A 29 -2.48 -5.64 -8.32
C GLU A 29 -1.01 -5.70 -7.89
N ALA A 30 -0.56 -6.83 -7.37
CA ALA A 30 0.84 -7.02 -7.00
C ALA A 30 1.78 -6.88 -8.21
N ARG A 31 1.35 -7.27 -9.41
CA ARG A 31 2.12 -7.07 -10.65
C ARG A 31 2.27 -5.58 -10.98
N HIS A 32 1.21 -4.79 -10.80
CA HIS A 32 1.25 -3.34 -11.01
C HIS A 32 2.24 -2.68 -10.06
N VAL A 33 2.22 -3.07 -8.77
CA VAL A 33 3.17 -2.54 -7.78
C VAL A 33 4.60 -2.93 -8.15
N THR A 34 4.86 -4.19 -8.48
CA THR A 34 6.21 -4.66 -8.87
C THR A 34 6.71 -3.93 -10.12
N PHE A 35 5.85 -3.77 -11.13
CA PHE A 35 6.21 -3.01 -12.33
C PHE A 35 6.56 -1.56 -11.97
N GLY A 36 5.73 -0.90 -11.15
CA GLY A 36 5.98 0.47 -10.71
C GLY A 36 7.27 0.63 -9.93
N VAL A 37 7.55 -0.29 -8.99
CA VAL A 37 8.80 -0.26 -8.19
C VAL A 37 10.02 -0.45 -9.07
N ASN A 38 10.02 -1.45 -9.97
CA ASN A 38 11.15 -1.70 -10.87
C ASN A 38 11.39 -0.50 -11.81
N TYR A 39 10.32 0.07 -12.37
CA TYR A 39 10.43 1.25 -13.22
C TYR A 39 10.99 2.46 -12.46
N LEU A 40 10.52 2.71 -11.24
CA LEU A 40 10.99 3.81 -10.41
C LEU A 40 12.44 3.62 -9.97
N GLU A 41 12.86 2.40 -9.66
CA GLU A 41 14.24 2.08 -9.31
C GLU A 41 15.19 2.47 -10.45
N ASP A 42 14.87 2.06 -11.68
CA ASP A 42 15.67 2.42 -12.86
C ASP A 42 15.62 3.93 -13.14
N PHE A 43 14.46 4.55 -13.02
CA PHE A 43 14.27 5.97 -13.30
C PHE A 43 15.01 6.86 -12.30
N LEU A 44 14.91 6.59 -11.00
CA LEU A 44 15.55 7.38 -9.94
C LEU A 44 17.08 7.37 -10.07
N ASN A 45 17.67 6.29 -10.59
CA ASN A 45 19.11 6.21 -10.89
C ASN A 45 19.55 7.19 -12.00
N THR A 46 18.64 7.78 -12.75
CA THR A 46 18.94 8.77 -13.79
C THR A 46 18.82 10.22 -13.30
N LEU A 47 18.31 10.44 -12.10
CA LEU A 47 18.07 11.77 -11.54
C LEU A 47 19.32 12.31 -10.82
N SER A 48 19.38 13.62 -10.70
CA SER A 48 20.35 14.31 -9.82
C SER A 48 19.98 14.11 -8.34
N GLU A 49 20.94 14.32 -7.44
CA GLU A 49 20.70 14.25 -5.99
C GLU A 49 19.58 15.20 -5.53
N GLU A 50 19.50 16.40 -6.11
CA GLU A 50 18.47 17.39 -5.79
C GLU A 50 17.08 16.89 -6.20
N GLU A 51 16.97 16.29 -7.38
CA GLU A 51 15.71 15.70 -7.86
C GLU A 51 15.29 14.49 -7.03
N VAL A 52 16.23 13.64 -6.62
CA VAL A 52 15.94 12.52 -5.72
C VAL A 52 15.42 13.01 -4.38
N GLU A 53 16.02 14.07 -3.79
CA GLU A 53 15.55 14.65 -2.55
C GLU A 53 14.15 15.26 -2.67
N ASP A 54 13.83 15.93 -3.77
CA ASP A 54 12.48 16.43 -4.04
C ASP A 54 11.46 15.29 -4.10
N ARG A 55 11.80 14.17 -4.77
CA ARG A 55 10.94 12.98 -4.83
C ARG A 55 10.82 12.27 -3.48
N ALA A 56 11.89 12.25 -2.68
CA ALA A 56 11.87 11.71 -1.33
C ALA A 56 10.93 12.50 -0.42
N MET A 57 10.96 13.83 -0.50
CA MET A 57 10.03 14.69 0.24
C MET A 57 8.58 14.48 -0.21
N PHE A 58 8.33 14.40 -1.51
CA PHE A 58 7.00 14.10 -2.03
C PHE A 58 6.47 12.72 -1.53
N ALA A 59 7.33 11.71 -1.51
CA ALA A 59 6.96 10.39 -0.99
C ALA A 59 6.64 10.43 0.50
N TYR A 60 7.39 11.22 1.29
CA TYR A 60 7.09 11.46 2.70
C TYR A 60 5.72 12.11 2.88
N GLU A 61 5.44 13.19 2.15
CA GLU A 61 4.13 13.87 2.20
C GLU A 61 2.98 12.93 1.84
N ALA A 62 3.19 12.08 0.83
CA ALA A 62 2.21 11.06 0.48
C ALA A 62 1.97 10.04 1.61
N CYS A 63 3.02 9.64 2.36
CA CYS A 63 2.89 8.78 3.54
C CYS A 63 2.13 9.46 4.68
N VAL A 64 2.35 10.76 4.92
CA VAL A 64 1.56 11.55 5.88
C VAL A 64 0.09 11.53 5.51
N VAL A 65 -0.22 11.86 4.25
CA VAL A 65 -1.62 11.84 3.75
C VAL A 65 -2.25 10.46 3.84
N MET A 66 -1.51 9.40 3.51
CA MET A 66 -2.00 8.02 3.63
C MET A 66 -2.34 7.68 5.08
N ARG A 67 -1.45 8.01 6.02
CA ARG A 67 -1.67 7.78 7.46
C ARG A 67 -2.89 8.54 7.97
N ASP A 68 -3.00 9.81 7.65
CA ASP A 68 -4.09 10.67 8.12
C ASP A 68 -5.44 10.23 7.54
N ARG A 69 -5.46 9.69 6.31
CA ARG A 69 -6.69 9.14 5.70
C ARG A 69 -7.16 7.83 6.35
N ILE A 70 -6.27 7.07 6.93
CA ILE A 70 -6.61 5.85 7.66
C ILE A 70 -7.48 6.21 8.89
N ILE A 71 -7.21 7.35 9.54
CA ILE A 71 -7.91 7.83 10.74
C ILE A 71 -8.93 8.93 10.35
N ASN A 72 -9.61 8.78 9.22
CA ASN A 72 -10.63 9.76 8.84
C ASN A 72 -11.86 9.62 9.71
N THR A 73 -12.09 10.60 10.57
CA THR A 73 -13.23 10.67 11.49
C THR A 73 -14.39 11.46 10.93
N GLU A 74 -14.14 12.43 10.03
CA GLU A 74 -15.14 13.37 9.52
C GLU A 74 -16.27 12.69 8.74
N LEU A 75 -15.92 11.84 7.76
CA LEU A 75 -16.93 11.19 6.92
C LEU A 75 -17.85 10.25 7.71
N PRO A 76 -17.33 9.31 8.53
CA PRO A 76 -18.18 8.47 9.35
C PRO A 76 -19.02 9.28 10.35
N ALA A 77 -18.46 10.29 11.01
CA ALA A 77 -19.16 11.14 11.95
C ALA A 77 -20.39 11.79 11.29
N ARG A 78 -20.18 12.35 10.10
CA ARG A 78 -21.24 12.98 9.32
C ARG A 78 -22.32 11.98 8.84
N TRP A 79 -21.91 10.79 8.41
CA TRP A 79 -22.84 9.79 7.85
C TRP A 79 -23.66 9.08 8.92
N PHE A 80 -23.04 8.78 10.06
CA PHE A 80 -23.70 8.09 11.16
C PHE A 80 -24.31 9.04 12.20
N ASN A 81 -24.12 10.36 12.03
CA ASN A 81 -24.59 11.41 12.94
C ASN A 81 -24.12 11.19 14.39
N ILE A 82 -22.83 10.84 14.54
CA ILE A 82 -22.13 10.69 15.81
C ILE A 82 -20.93 11.65 15.83
N SER A 83 -20.36 11.91 17.00
CA SER A 83 -19.22 12.83 17.11
C SER A 83 -17.95 12.23 16.52
N GLU A 84 -17.03 13.08 16.06
CA GLU A 84 -15.72 12.62 15.61
C GLU A 84 -14.90 11.99 16.74
N GLU A 85 -15.13 12.39 17.98
CA GLU A 85 -14.47 11.82 19.15
C GLU A 85 -14.91 10.37 19.37
N GLU A 86 -16.21 10.08 19.28
CA GLU A 86 -16.72 8.70 19.35
C GLU A 86 -16.16 7.83 18.22
N ILE A 87 -16.05 8.36 16.99
CA ILE A 87 -15.42 7.64 15.87
C ILE A 87 -13.94 7.38 16.19
N ARG A 88 -13.23 8.37 16.72
CA ARG A 88 -11.82 8.26 17.08
C ARG A 88 -11.59 7.18 18.14
N GLU A 89 -12.41 7.15 19.18
CA GLU A 89 -12.35 6.13 20.23
C GLU A 89 -12.62 4.72 19.68
N MET A 90 -13.56 4.58 18.72
CA MET A 90 -13.83 3.31 18.04
C MET A 90 -12.62 2.85 17.21
N LEU A 91 -11.98 3.78 16.47
CA LEU A 91 -10.85 3.45 15.60
C LEU A 91 -9.56 3.13 16.36
N ILE A 92 -9.28 3.78 17.49
CA ILE A 92 -8.08 3.54 18.30
C ILE A 92 -8.03 2.11 18.86
N ASN A 93 -9.17 1.47 19.03
CA ASN A 93 -9.30 0.12 19.58
C ASN A 93 -9.66 -0.92 18.51
N ASP A 94 -9.56 -0.59 17.23
CA ASP A 94 -9.95 -1.48 16.13
C ASP A 94 -8.72 -2.28 15.62
N GLU A 95 -8.69 -3.57 15.94
CA GLU A 95 -7.66 -4.50 15.45
C GLU A 95 -7.56 -4.53 13.92
N THR A 96 -8.68 -4.30 13.21
CA THR A 96 -8.71 -4.24 11.73
C THR A 96 -7.95 -3.02 11.23
N GLN A 97 -8.05 -1.91 11.94
CA GLN A 97 -7.33 -0.66 11.65
C GLN A 97 -5.82 -0.85 11.80
N ASP A 98 -5.40 -1.47 12.90
CA ASP A 98 -3.99 -1.78 13.14
C ASP A 98 -3.46 -2.76 12.10
N MET A 99 -4.22 -3.79 11.78
CA MET A 99 -3.86 -4.74 10.73
C MET A 99 -3.70 -4.05 9.37
N PHE A 100 -4.62 -3.16 9.00
CA PHE A 100 -4.53 -2.40 7.75
C PHE A 100 -3.29 -1.51 7.72
N THR A 101 -3.02 -0.78 8.81
CA THR A 101 -1.86 0.10 8.94
C THR A 101 -0.56 -0.68 8.80
N ASN A 102 -0.44 -1.82 9.51
CA ASN A 102 0.70 -2.71 9.44
C ASN A 102 0.90 -3.27 8.03
N LEU A 103 -0.17 -3.75 7.38
CA LEU A 103 -0.12 -4.26 6.02
C LEU A 103 0.25 -3.18 4.99
N LEU A 104 -0.16 -1.94 5.20
CA LEU A 104 0.19 -0.83 4.32
C LEU A 104 1.68 -0.50 4.42
N PHE A 105 2.15 -0.16 5.63
CA PHE A 105 3.50 0.37 5.80
C PHE A 105 4.59 -0.71 5.73
N SER A 106 4.30 -1.96 6.06
CA SER A 106 5.21 -3.08 5.81
C SER A 106 5.50 -3.33 4.32
N ARG A 107 4.74 -2.70 3.43
CA ARG A 107 4.98 -2.74 1.97
C ARG A 107 5.52 -1.43 1.44
N VAL A 108 5.03 -0.31 1.94
CA VAL A 108 5.46 1.00 1.48
C VAL A 108 6.92 1.25 1.85
N MET A 109 7.28 1.05 3.12
CA MET A 109 8.61 1.40 3.61
C MET A 109 9.76 0.59 2.99
N PRO A 110 9.67 -0.76 2.84
CA PRO A 110 10.72 -1.51 2.14
C PRO A 110 10.86 -1.10 0.68
N ASN A 111 9.75 -0.79 -0.01
CA ASN A 111 9.81 -0.32 -1.38
C ASN A 111 10.45 1.06 -1.51
N LEU A 112 10.14 2.01 -0.62
CA LEU A 112 10.82 3.31 -0.58
C LEU A 112 12.31 3.17 -0.29
N LYS A 113 12.70 2.25 0.60
CA LYS A 113 14.09 1.92 0.89
C LYS A 113 14.77 1.37 -0.37
N ARG A 114 14.15 0.40 -1.03
CA ARG A 114 14.68 -0.26 -2.24
C ARG A 114 14.94 0.73 -3.37
N ILE A 115 14.00 1.65 -3.62
CA ILE A 115 14.14 2.64 -4.70
C ILE A 115 14.97 3.87 -4.31
N GLY A 116 15.55 3.91 -3.09
CA GLY A 116 16.45 4.97 -2.66
C GLY A 116 15.78 6.28 -2.23
N LEU A 117 14.49 6.28 -1.90
CA LEU A 117 13.76 7.47 -1.43
C LEU A 117 13.76 7.66 0.09
N LEU A 118 14.43 6.80 0.86
CA LEU A 118 14.69 7.02 2.29
C LEU A 118 16.05 7.68 2.48
N THR A 119 16.18 8.92 2.02
CA THR A 119 17.41 9.72 2.13
C THR A 119 17.65 10.19 3.57
N ASP A 120 18.89 10.59 3.87
CA ASP A 120 19.27 11.08 5.20
C ASP A 120 18.44 12.31 5.65
N LYS A 121 17.90 13.06 4.71
CA LYS A 121 17.07 14.23 5.02
C LYS A 121 15.65 13.89 5.44
N VAL A 122 15.05 12.86 4.80
CA VAL A 122 13.66 12.47 5.09
C VAL A 122 13.56 11.39 6.16
N LEU A 123 14.62 10.63 6.41
CA LEU A 123 14.60 9.55 7.39
C LEU A 123 14.17 9.98 8.79
N PRO A 124 14.66 11.11 9.37
CA PRO A 124 14.19 11.61 10.67
C PRO A 124 12.69 11.98 10.66
N LEU A 125 12.15 12.36 9.51
CA LEU A 125 10.73 12.67 9.39
C LEU A 125 9.88 11.40 9.48
N TYR A 126 10.33 10.30 8.88
CA TYR A 126 9.69 8.98 9.02
C TYR A 126 9.81 8.42 10.45
N GLU A 127 10.91 8.69 11.16
CA GLU A 127 11.06 8.35 12.58
C GLU A 127 9.99 9.03 13.45
N ASN A 128 9.73 10.31 13.21
CA ASN A 128 8.67 11.05 13.91
C ASN A 128 7.26 10.50 13.64
N LEU A 129 7.07 9.78 12.54
CA LEU A 129 5.83 9.10 12.21
C LEU A 129 5.76 7.67 12.76
N ASN A 130 6.82 7.17 13.41
CA ASN A 130 7.01 5.77 13.83
C ASN A 130 6.94 4.76 12.67
N LEU A 131 7.35 5.16 11.46
CA LEU A 131 7.30 4.31 10.26
C LEU A 131 8.60 3.57 9.96
N THR A 132 9.72 3.95 10.58
CA THR A 132 11.02 3.32 10.35
C THR A 132 11.09 1.85 10.78
N SER A 133 10.25 1.44 11.73
CA SER A 133 10.14 0.04 12.16
C SER A 133 9.69 -0.91 11.02
N TYR A 134 9.07 -0.39 9.97
CA TYR A 134 8.61 -1.15 8.81
C TYR A 134 9.65 -1.28 7.69
N MET A 135 10.81 -0.60 7.78
CA MET A 135 11.80 -0.55 6.71
C MET A 135 12.41 -1.91 6.35
N ASP A 136 12.50 -2.80 7.34
CA ASP A 136 13.06 -4.15 7.20
C ASP A 136 11.97 -5.23 7.37
N ALA A 137 10.70 -4.83 7.24
CA ALA A 137 9.62 -5.80 7.25
C ALA A 137 9.80 -6.75 6.05
N ASP A 138 9.83 -8.04 6.35
CA ASP A 138 9.81 -9.06 5.30
C ASP A 138 8.57 -8.84 4.45
N SER A 139 8.79 -8.45 3.21
CA SER A 139 7.73 -8.48 2.22
C SER A 139 7.47 -9.95 1.87
N GLU A 140 6.83 -10.70 2.77
CA GLU A 140 6.44 -12.11 2.57
C GLU A 140 5.58 -12.34 1.31
N PHE A 141 5.41 -11.31 0.53
CA PHE A 141 4.84 -11.34 -0.80
C PHE A 141 5.92 -11.16 -1.88
N GLU A 142 7.04 -11.85 -1.75
CA GLU A 142 7.70 -12.32 -2.97
C GLU A 142 6.74 -13.28 -3.65
N ILE A 143 5.90 -12.72 -4.52
CA ILE A 143 5.14 -13.54 -5.43
C ILE A 143 6.19 -14.30 -6.23
N ASP A 144 6.24 -15.62 -6.03
CA ASP A 144 7.05 -16.48 -6.90
C ASP A 144 6.51 -16.34 -8.34
N TRP A 145 7.12 -15.43 -9.07
CA TRP A 145 6.73 -15.13 -10.46
C TRP A 145 6.91 -16.35 -11.36
N ALA A 146 7.75 -17.32 -10.99
CA ALA A 146 7.92 -18.57 -11.71
C ALA A 146 6.71 -19.50 -11.50
N ALA A 147 6.04 -19.42 -10.35
CA ALA A 147 4.83 -20.18 -10.06
C ALA A 147 3.55 -19.53 -10.63
N VAL A 148 3.63 -18.27 -11.06
CA VAL A 148 2.52 -17.59 -11.75
C VAL A 148 2.51 -18.09 -13.21
N SER A 149 1.93 -19.25 -13.42
CA SER A 149 1.57 -19.73 -14.76
C SER A 149 0.84 -18.61 -15.49
N TYR A 150 1.42 -18.16 -16.61
CA TYR A 150 0.76 -17.28 -17.57
C TYR A 150 -0.41 -18.06 -18.17
N THR A 151 -1.55 -18.04 -17.51
CA THR A 151 -2.78 -18.24 -18.22
C THR A 151 -2.96 -17.03 -19.10
N HIS A 152 -2.45 -17.08 -20.32
CA HIS A 152 -2.93 -16.24 -21.38
C HIS A 152 -4.44 -16.48 -21.44
N LEU A 153 -5.20 -15.60 -20.84
CA LEU A 153 -6.51 -15.28 -21.34
C LEU A 153 -6.25 -14.62 -22.69
N THR A 154 -6.13 -15.45 -23.71
CA THR A 154 -6.42 -15.00 -25.05
C THR A 154 -7.86 -14.51 -24.97
N LEU A 155 -8.00 -13.17 -24.93
CA LEU A 155 -9.28 -12.55 -25.19
C LEU A 155 -9.76 -13.17 -26.51
N PRO A 156 -10.95 -13.79 -26.56
CA PRO A 156 -11.49 -14.24 -27.82
C PRO A 156 -11.59 -12.98 -28.66
N THR A 157 -10.88 -12.97 -29.78
CA THR A 157 -10.99 -11.95 -30.82
C THR A 157 -12.39 -12.05 -31.40
N ILE A 158 -13.37 -11.46 -30.73
CA ILE A 158 -14.69 -11.21 -31.31
C ILE A 158 -14.55 -9.88 -32.06
N CYS A 159 -13.91 -9.95 -33.22
CA CYS A 159 -14.01 -8.97 -34.27
C CYS A 159 -13.87 -9.73 -35.58
N SER A 160 -14.94 -10.37 -35.96
CA SER A 160 -15.18 -10.79 -37.34
C SER A 160 -16.66 -10.59 -37.61
N VAL A 161 -17.00 -9.39 -38.07
CA VAL A 161 -18.02 -9.12 -39.11
C VAL A 161 -17.61 -7.79 -39.76
#